data_af0cde7d8850bf744b1deefcfaa7c4a5
#
_entry.id   af0cde7d8850bf744b1deefcfaa7c4a5
#
_cell.length_a   1.000
_cell.length_b   1.000
_cell.length_c   1.000
_cell.angle_alpha   90.00
_cell.angle_beta   90.00
_cell.angle_gamma   90.00
#
_symmetry.space_group_name_H-M   'P 1'
#
loop_
_entity.id
_entity.type
_entity.pdbx_description
1 polymer ?
#
loop_
_entity_poly.entity_id
_entity_poly.type
_entity_poly.pdbx_seq_one_letter_code
_entity_poly.pdbx_strand_id
1 'polypeptide(L)'
;MNNIYCIRHGWSDHNEAFLKSDYDEKVFESKKYKKSRLTEKGIIQARLLNDNWDEKNNIDIILCSPMERCLDTANIIFGNNCEINVLECLREFPAGLHWCNYRSSLVELVQSYPNIKTIDVPNEYIDSYFDPKKFESRNNLKKRVNKFKNYLKSYNNKNIAVISHCQFLSEFLNKDFESIKHCYPYKINF
;
A
#
# COMPACT_ATOMS: atom_id res chain seq x y z
N MET A 1 -23.51 -1.70 -5.34
CA MET A 1 -22.45 -2.60 -4.81
C MET A 1 -21.17 -2.27 -5.56
N ASN A 2 -20.05 -2.15 -4.86
CA ASN A 2 -18.76 -1.84 -5.48
C ASN A 2 -17.98 -3.12 -5.75
N ASN A 3 -17.21 -3.18 -6.85
CA ASN A 3 -16.17 -4.19 -7.04
C ASN A 3 -14.85 -3.62 -6.51
N ILE A 4 -14.25 -4.28 -5.53
CA ILE A 4 -12.97 -3.86 -4.95
C ILE A 4 -11.89 -4.86 -5.37
N TYR A 5 -10.80 -4.35 -5.95
CA TYR A 5 -9.63 -5.13 -6.35
C TYR A 5 -8.46 -4.76 -5.44
N CYS A 6 -8.17 -5.64 -4.49
CA CYS A 6 -7.09 -5.45 -3.51
C CYS A 6 -5.78 -5.99 -4.06
N ILE A 7 -4.74 -5.15 -4.10
CA ILE A 7 -3.45 -5.46 -4.70
C ILE A 7 -2.34 -5.16 -3.68
N ARG A 8 -1.56 -6.17 -3.32
CA ARG A 8 -0.33 -5.97 -2.57
C ARG A 8 0.74 -5.39 -3.49
N HIS A 9 1.49 -4.38 -3.02
CA HIS A 9 2.61 -3.81 -3.77
C HIS A 9 3.58 -4.87 -4.30
N GLY A 10 4.36 -4.56 -5.36
CA GLY A 10 5.40 -5.41 -5.90
C GLY A 10 6.55 -5.66 -4.92
N TRP A 11 7.41 -6.64 -5.19
CA TRP A 11 8.53 -7.01 -4.34
C TRP A 11 9.47 -5.82 -4.11
N SER A 12 9.76 -5.51 -2.85
CA SER A 12 10.56 -4.34 -2.45
C SER A 12 11.90 -4.73 -1.84
N ASP A 13 12.79 -3.76 -1.71
CA ASP A 13 14.15 -3.94 -1.20
C ASP A 13 14.19 -4.50 0.23
N HIS A 14 13.27 -4.06 1.13
CA HIS A 14 13.17 -4.63 2.47
C HIS A 14 12.64 -6.08 2.45
N ASN A 15 11.77 -6.45 1.50
CA ASN A 15 11.33 -7.83 1.33
C ASN A 15 12.50 -8.72 0.87
N GLU A 16 13.32 -8.21 -0.04
CA GLU A 16 14.51 -8.91 -0.49
C GLU A 16 15.54 -9.09 0.63
N ALA A 17 15.76 -8.04 1.42
CA ALA A 17 16.66 -8.09 2.55
C ALA A 17 16.18 -9.07 3.64
N PHE A 18 14.88 -9.09 3.92
CA PHE A 18 14.26 -10.04 4.86
C PHE A 18 14.48 -11.50 4.42
N LEU A 19 14.27 -11.79 3.13
CA LEU A 19 14.54 -13.11 2.58
C LEU A 19 16.03 -13.47 2.67
N LYS A 20 16.93 -12.54 2.34
CA LYS A 20 18.40 -12.76 2.38
C LYS A 20 18.96 -12.90 3.79
N SER A 21 18.26 -12.41 4.80
CA SER A 21 18.64 -12.54 6.22
C SER A 21 18.09 -13.80 6.91
N ASP A 22 17.57 -14.75 6.12
CA ASP A 22 16.88 -15.93 6.65
C ASP A 22 15.68 -15.57 7.54
N TYR A 23 14.90 -14.58 7.08
CA TYR A 23 13.69 -14.08 7.73
C TYR A 23 13.92 -13.40 9.09
N ASP A 24 15.05 -12.73 9.30
CA ASP A 24 15.32 -11.92 10.49
C ASP A 24 14.55 -10.58 10.42
N GLU A 25 13.52 -10.42 11.26
CA GLU A 25 12.69 -9.21 11.33
C GLU A 25 13.47 -7.94 11.72
N LYS A 26 14.66 -8.05 12.33
CA LYS A 26 15.53 -6.90 12.64
C LYS A 26 15.92 -6.10 11.39
N VAL A 27 15.84 -6.71 10.21
CA VAL A 27 16.01 -6.01 8.94
C VAL A 27 15.08 -4.81 8.82
N PHE A 28 13.83 -4.93 9.28
CA PHE A 28 12.84 -3.87 9.19
C PHE A 28 13.12 -2.68 10.12
N GLU A 29 13.93 -2.89 11.15
CA GLU A 29 14.37 -1.84 12.08
C GLU A 29 15.54 -1.01 11.51
N SER A 30 16.08 -1.39 10.36
CA SER A 30 17.19 -0.67 9.72
C SER A 30 16.68 0.59 9.01
N LYS A 31 17.27 1.76 9.34
CA LYS A 31 17.02 3.05 8.67
C LYS A 31 17.36 3.04 7.18
N LYS A 32 18.14 2.06 6.71
CA LYS A 32 18.48 1.86 5.29
C LYS A 32 17.21 1.70 4.44
N TYR A 33 16.15 1.10 5.01
CA TYR A 33 14.90 0.83 4.29
C TYR A 33 13.84 1.92 4.50
N LYS A 34 14.20 3.04 5.11
CA LYS A 34 13.38 4.24 5.05
C LYS A 34 13.21 4.64 3.59
N LYS A 35 11.99 4.83 3.11
CA LYS A 35 11.67 5.02 1.68
C LYS A 35 11.91 3.77 0.82
N SER A 36 11.56 2.60 1.36
CA SER A 36 11.67 1.33 0.64
C SER A 36 10.94 1.36 -0.71
N ARG A 37 11.66 0.97 -1.78
CA ARG A 37 11.23 1.02 -3.18
C ARG A 37 11.09 -0.40 -3.76
N LEU A 38 10.48 -0.49 -4.92
CA LEU A 38 10.43 -1.74 -5.67
C LEU A 38 11.83 -2.16 -6.12
N THR A 39 12.12 -3.46 -6.03
CA THR A 39 13.23 -4.07 -6.75
C THR A 39 12.87 -4.29 -8.22
N GLU A 40 13.84 -4.67 -9.05
CA GLU A 40 13.54 -5.05 -10.44
C GLU A 40 12.50 -6.18 -10.52
N LYS A 41 12.57 -7.16 -9.62
CA LYS A 41 11.55 -8.21 -9.48
C LYS A 41 10.16 -7.61 -9.23
N GLY A 42 10.06 -6.62 -8.35
CA GLY A 42 8.79 -5.95 -8.06
C GLY A 42 8.24 -5.15 -9.23
N ILE A 43 9.12 -4.50 -9.99
CA ILE A 43 8.79 -3.79 -11.22
C ILE A 43 8.24 -4.75 -12.28
N ILE A 44 8.90 -5.90 -12.46
CA ILE A 44 8.45 -6.95 -13.38
C ILE A 44 7.08 -7.48 -12.95
N GLN A 45 6.86 -7.74 -11.64
CA GLN A 45 5.56 -8.18 -11.13
C GLN A 45 4.44 -7.19 -11.45
N ALA A 46 4.70 -5.88 -11.26
CA ALA A 46 3.71 -4.84 -11.54
C ALA A 46 3.43 -4.70 -13.05
N ARG A 47 4.45 -4.83 -13.91
CA ARG A 47 4.30 -4.84 -15.36
C ARG A 47 3.49 -6.05 -15.84
N LEU A 48 3.79 -7.24 -15.33
CA LEU A 48 3.03 -8.45 -15.66
C LEU A 48 1.55 -8.31 -15.27
N LEU A 49 1.26 -7.67 -14.12
CA LEU A 49 -0.13 -7.39 -13.76
C LEU A 49 -0.74 -6.38 -14.72
N ASN A 50 -0.03 -5.31 -15.09
CA ASN A 50 -0.50 -4.36 -16.10
C ASN A 50 -0.86 -5.07 -17.41
N ASP A 51 0.00 -5.95 -17.90
CA ASP A 51 -0.14 -6.57 -19.22
C ASP A 51 -1.26 -7.63 -19.25
N ASN A 52 -1.56 -8.29 -18.13
CA ASN A 52 -2.44 -9.45 -18.07
C ASN A 52 -3.74 -9.25 -17.27
N TRP A 53 -4.02 -8.04 -16.81
CA TRP A 53 -5.23 -7.74 -16.04
C TRP A 53 -6.19 -6.84 -16.83
N ASP A 54 -7.10 -7.47 -17.58
CA ASP A 54 -8.03 -6.77 -18.45
C ASP A 54 -8.98 -5.81 -17.70
N GLU A 55 -9.44 -6.20 -16.49
CA GLU A 55 -10.36 -5.38 -15.70
C GLU A 55 -9.75 -4.06 -15.22
N LYS A 56 -8.42 -3.88 -15.29
CA LYS A 56 -7.78 -2.60 -14.93
C LYS A 56 -8.33 -1.42 -15.72
N ASN A 57 -8.73 -1.64 -17.00
CA ASN A 57 -9.26 -0.58 -17.87
C ASN A 57 -10.65 -0.10 -17.44
N ASN A 58 -11.32 -0.86 -16.57
CA ASN A 58 -12.64 -0.54 -16.03
C ASN A 58 -12.56 0.04 -14.61
N ILE A 59 -11.36 0.30 -14.07
CA ILE A 59 -11.19 0.89 -12.74
C ILE A 59 -11.59 2.37 -12.78
N ASP A 60 -12.56 2.72 -11.94
CA ASP A 60 -13.04 4.10 -11.77
C ASP A 60 -12.17 4.89 -10.80
N ILE A 61 -11.63 4.23 -9.77
CA ILE A 61 -10.97 4.89 -8.63
C ILE A 61 -9.76 4.07 -8.19
N ILE A 62 -8.64 4.75 -7.99
CA ILE A 62 -7.42 4.16 -7.46
C ILE A 62 -7.21 4.71 -6.05
N LEU A 63 -7.22 3.83 -5.05
CA LEU A 63 -6.92 4.12 -3.65
C LEU A 63 -5.56 3.48 -3.30
N CYS A 64 -4.64 4.25 -2.75
CA CYS A 64 -3.28 3.79 -2.53
C CYS A 64 -2.74 4.18 -1.16
N SER A 65 -1.94 3.31 -0.57
CA SER A 65 -1.09 3.63 0.57
C SER A 65 -0.07 4.71 0.19
N PRO A 66 0.29 5.65 1.08
CA PRO A 66 1.29 6.69 0.82
C PRO A 66 2.73 6.17 0.72
N MET A 67 2.96 4.88 0.89
CA MET A 67 4.31 4.32 0.81
C MET A 67 4.78 4.22 -0.64
N GLU A 68 6.02 4.67 -0.92
CA GLU A 68 6.54 4.78 -2.30
C GLU A 68 6.43 3.47 -3.08
N ARG A 69 6.68 2.31 -2.47
CA ARG A 69 6.51 1.00 -3.13
C ARG A 69 5.09 0.73 -3.62
N CYS A 70 4.07 1.31 -2.93
CA CYS A 70 2.68 1.21 -3.38
C CYS A 70 2.41 2.18 -4.52
N LEU A 71 2.91 3.41 -4.43
CA LEU A 71 2.80 4.43 -5.47
C LEU A 71 3.52 4.00 -6.75
N ASP A 72 4.72 3.43 -6.64
CA ASP A 72 5.44 2.84 -7.77
C ASP A 72 4.62 1.72 -8.44
N THR A 73 4.04 0.82 -7.63
CA THR A 73 3.18 -0.26 -8.12
C THR A 73 1.96 0.30 -8.86
N ALA A 74 1.27 1.29 -8.27
CA ALA A 74 0.11 1.92 -8.88
C ALA A 74 0.46 2.60 -10.22
N ASN A 75 1.56 3.37 -10.26
CA ASN A 75 1.99 4.05 -11.49
C ASN A 75 2.39 3.06 -12.60
N ILE A 76 3.00 1.93 -12.26
CA ILE A 76 3.34 0.90 -13.26
C ILE A 76 2.08 0.24 -13.81
N ILE A 77 1.06 0.00 -12.97
CA ILE A 77 -0.17 -0.68 -13.38
C ILE A 77 -1.08 0.25 -14.19
N PHE A 78 -1.27 1.50 -13.76
CA PHE A 78 -2.29 2.40 -14.29
C PHE A 78 -1.73 3.56 -15.12
N GLY A 79 -0.42 3.79 -15.08
CA GLY A 79 0.25 4.92 -15.73
C GLY A 79 0.25 6.19 -14.89
N ASN A 80 1.22 7.07 -15.20
CA ASN A 80 1.46 8.31 -14.43
C ASN A 80 0.41 9.40 -14.64
N ASN A 81 -0.52 9.22 -15.59
CA ASN A 81 -1.58 10.18 -15.89
C ASN A 81 -2.89 9.87 -15.12
N CYS A 82 -2.98 8.72 -14.45
CA CYS A 82 -4.14 8.39 -13.64
C CYS A 82 -4.04 9.05 -12.26
N GLU A 83 -5.12 9.66 -11.78
CA GLU A 83 -5.18 10.21 -10.41
C GLU A 83 -5.15 9.07 -9.40
N ILE A 84 -4.24 9.15 -8.43
CA ILE A 84 -4.11 8.20 -7.34
C ILE A 84 -4.53 8.87 -6.03
N ASN A 85 -5.59 8.38 -5.41
CA ASN A 85 -6.10 8.87 -4.14
C ASN A 85 -5.34 8.21 -2.98
N VAL A 86 -4.59 8.97 -2.23
CA VAL A 86 -3.72 8.49 -1.16
C VAL A 86 -4.42 8.55 0.19
N LEU A 87 -4.46 7.39 0.88
CA LEU A 87 -5.06 7.25 2.21
C LEU A 87 -4.06 6.67 3.22
N GLU A 88 -3.85 7.39 4.33
CA GLU A 88 -2.99 6.94 5.43
C GLU A 88 -3.46 5.62 6.08
N CYS A 89 -4.77 5.41 6.14
CA CYS A 89 -5.29 4.18 6.73
C CYS A 89 -4.87 2.89 5.99
N LEU A 90 -4.40 3.00 4.73
CA LEU A 90 -3.95 1.86 3.91
C LEU A 90 -2.50 1.43 4.18
N ARG A 91 -1.79 2.02 5.14
CA ARG A 91 -0.39 1.70 5.45
C ARG A 91 -0.22 0.29 5.99
N GLU A 92 1.03 -0.20 5.90
CA GLU A 92 1.39 -1.52 6.44
C GLU A 92 1.28 -1.58 7.97
N PHE A 93 1.12 -2.77 8.47
CA PHE A 93 1.17 -3.11 9.89
C PHE A 93 2.47 -3.90 10.20
N PRO A 94 3.13 -3.61 11.32
CA PRO A 94 2.86 -2.51 12.24
C PRO A 94 3.40 -1.16 11.70
N ALA A 95 2.65 -0.07 11.86
CA ALA A 95 3.23 1.25 11.80
C ALA A 95 4.10 1.48 13.05
N GLY A 96 5.24 2.20 12.89
CA GLY A 96 6.21 2.40 13.97
C GLY A 96 7.27 1.29 14.04
N LEU A 97 8.42 1.61 14.62
CA LEU A 97 9.65 0.83 14.80
C LEU A 97 10.26 0.28 13.49
N HIS A 98 9.46 -0.30 12.61
CA HIS A 98 9.88 -0.75 11.28
C HIS A 98 10.11 0.43 10.34
N TRP A 99 11.37 0.80 10.11
CA TRP A 99 11.71 1.95 9.25
C TRP A 99 11.23 1.82 7.80
N CYS A 100 11.07 0.61 7.30
CA CYS A 100 10.45 0.39 5.98
C CYS A 100 8.97 0.85 5.92
N ASN A 101 8.36 1.12 7.07
CA ASN A 101 7.00 1.65 7.19
C ASN A 101 6.97 3.14 7.58
N TYR A 102 8.12 3.83 7.58
CA TYR A 102 8.19 5.29 7.69
C TYR A 102 7.82 5.94 6.36
N ARG A 103 6.89 6.89 6.40
CA ARG A 103 6.43 7.63 5.21
C ARG A 103 7.31 8.86 4.94
N SER A 104 7.64 9.12 3.68
CA SER A 104 8.17 10.42 3.26
C SER A 104 7.20 11.56 3.58
N SER A 105 7.69 12.78 3.70
CA SER A 105 6.82 13.94 3.85
C SER A 105 5.89 14.06 2.65
N LEU A 106 4.72 14.69 2.82
CA LEU A 106 3.80 14.91 1.70
C LEU A 106 4.42 15.77 0.62
N VAL A 107 5.24 16.75 1.00
CA VAL A 107 5.96 17.62 0.05
C VAL A 107 6.84 16.77 -0.86
N GLU A 108 7.63 15.85 -0.29
CA GLU A 108 8.47 14.93 -1.07
C GLU A 108 7.62 13.99 -1.95
N LEU A 109 6.51 13.48 -1.43
CA LEU A 109 5.63 12.57 -2.18
C LEU A 109 4.97 13.28 -3.37
N VAL A 110 4.41 14.49 -3.20
CA VAL A 110 3.78 15.25 -4.28
C VAL A 110 4.81 15.66 -5.35
N GLN A 111 6.05 15.99 -4.94
CA GLN A 111 7.13 16.27 -5.89
C GLN A 111 7.51 15.04 -6.72
N SER A 112 7.54 13.85 -6.09
CA SER A 112 7.94 12.60 -6.75
C SER A 112 6.80 11.94 -7.55
N TYR A 113 5.56 12.18 -7.13
CA TYR A 113 4.34 11.60 -7.70
C TYR A 113 3.29 12.71 -7.92
N PRO A 114 3.42 13.50 -8.99
CA PRO A 114 2.54 14.68 -9.22
C PRO A 114 1.07 14.32 -9.48
N ASN A 115 0.78 13.05 -9.75
CA ASN A 115 -0.56 12.52 -9.98
C ASN A 115 -1.28 12.04 -8.72
N ILE A 116 -0.71 12.24 -7.53
CA ILE A 116 -1.38 11.86 -6.29
C ILE A 116 -2.29 12.98 -5.76
N LYS A 117 -3.41 12.56 -5.16
CA LYS A 117 -4.31 13.39 -4.37
C LYS A 117 -4.40 12.83 -2.96
N THR A 118 -4.05 13.63 -1.99
CA THR A 118 -4.09 13.23 -0.58
C THR A 118 -5.50 13.42 -0.01
N ILE A 119 -6.08 12.39 0.60
CA ILE A 119 -7.46 12.42 1.09
C ILE A 119 -7.53 12.62 2.61
N ASP A 120 -6.73 11.89 3.38
CA ASP A 120 -6.81 11.87 4.84
C ASP A 120 -5.44 11.93 5.52
N VAL A 121 -4.47 12.56 4.90
CA VAL A 121 -3.12 12.63 5.44
C VAL A 121 -3.02 13.80 6.44
N PRO A 122 -2.81 13.50 7.73
CA PRO A 122 -3.03 14.49 8.80
C PRO A 122 -1.93 15.52 8.94
N ASN A 123 -0.74 15.33 8.33
CA ASN A 123 0.38 16.25 8.46
C ASN A 123 1.29 16.19 7.24
N GLU A 124 1.65 17.36 6.70
CA GLU A 124 2.47 17.49 5.50
C GLU A 124 3.94 17.13 5.73
N TYR A 125 4.47 17.42 6.92
CA TYR A 125 5.90 17.34 7.23
C TYR A 125 6.28 16.12 8.07
N ILE A 126 5.38 15.62 8.92
CA ILE A 126 5.66 14.60 9.92
C ILE A 126 4.80 13.36 9.67
N ASP A 127 5.42 12.19 9.77
CA ASP A 127 4.72 10.91 9.81
C ASP A 127 4.13 10.68 11.21
N SER A 128 2.87 11.06 11.40
CA SER A 128 2.16 10.95 12.68
C SER A 128 1.76 9.51 13.03
N TYR A 129 1.83 8.59 12.09
CA TYR A 129 1.58 7.15 12.34
C TYR A 129 2.84 6.41 12.78
N PHE A 130 4.02 6.98 12.55
CA PHE A 130 5.27 6.33 12.88
C PHE A 130 5.76 6.72 14.28
N ASP A 131 5.90 5.73 15.17
CA ASP A 131 6.55 5.89 16.45
C ASP A 131 7.85 5.05 16.45
N PRO A 132 9.05 5.66 16.55
CA PRO A 132 10.30 4.93 16.52
C PRO A 132 10.56 4.07 17.78
N LYS A 133 9.68 4.14 18.79
CA LYS A 133 9.85 3.45 20.08
C LYS A 133 8.89 2.30 20.29
N LYS A 134 7.83 2.22 19.51
CA LYS A 134 6.81 1.17 19.69
C LYS A 134 6.09 0.81 18.41
N PHE A 135 5.59 -0.42 18.40
CA PHE A 135 4.72 -0.91 17.34
C PHE A 135 3.27 -0.44 17.48
N GLU A 136 2.61 -0.32 16.35
CA GLU A 136 1.16 -0.23 16.29
C GLU A 136 0.52 -1.50 16.90
N SER A 137 -0.56 -1.33 17.67
CA SER A 137 -1.33 -2.47 18.19
C SER A 137 -2.28 -3.05 17.13
N ARG A 138 -2.60 -4.37 17.25
CA ARG A 138 -3.64 -5.01 16.41
C ARG A 138 -5.00 -4.29 16.49
N ASN A 139 -5.35 -3.72 17.64
CA ASN A 139 -6.58 -2.93 17.77
C ASN A 139 -6.55 -1.65 16.91
N ASN A 140 -5.40 -1.01 16.77
CA ASN A 140 -5.25 0.16 15.90
C ASN A 140 -5.33 -0.23 14.43
N LEU A 141 -4.75 -1.35 14.02
CA LEU A 141 -4.94 -1.90 12.68
C LEU A 141 -6.44 -2.12 12.39
N LYS A 142 -7.18 -2.79 13.29
CA LYS A 142 -8.63 -2.99 13.15
C LYS A 142 -9.41 -1.68 13.02
N LYS A 143 -9.02 -0.64 13.80
CA LYS A 143 -9.63 0.70 13.67
C LYS A 143 -9.36 1.30 12.29
N ARG A 144 -8.13 1.19 11.76
CA ARG A 144 -7.79 1.68 10.41
C ARG A 144 -8.57 0.93 9.32
N VAL A 145 -8.68 -0.37 9.43
CA VAL A 145 -9.48 -1.20 8.51
C VAL A 145 -10.95 -0.80 8.56
N ASN A 146 -11.53 -0.57 9.75
CA ASN A 146 -12.91 -0.11 9.87
C ASN A 146 -13.10 1.31 9.32
N LYS A 147 -12.14 2.22 9.53
CA LYS A 147 -12.14 3.55 8.89
C LYS A 147 -12.18 3.41 7.37
N PHE A 148 -11.36 2.54 6.81
CA PHE A 148 -11.33 2.27 5.38
C PHE A 148 -12.64 1.66 4.86
N LYS A 149 -13.21 0.66 5.57
CA LYS A 149 -14.53 0.09 5.24
C LYS A 149 -15.62 1.16 5.20
N ASN A 150 -15.62 2.10 6.16
CA ASN A 150 -16.59 3.20 6.18
C ASN A 150 -16.34 4.18 5.01
N TYR A 151 -15.09 4.44 4.66
CA TYR A 151 -14.76 5.27 3.49
C TYR A 151 -15.27 4.64 2.19
N LEU A 152 -15.13 3.32 2.01
CA LEU A 152 -15.64 2.61 0.83
C LEU A 152 -17.16 2.69 0.67
N LYS A 153 -17.93 2.85 1.78
CA LYS A 153 -19.39 3.03 1.73
C LYS A 153 -19.83 4.34 1.09
N SER A 154 -18.94 5.33 0.96
CA SER A 154 -19.25 6.59 0.25
C SER A 154 -19.34 6.42 -1.27
N TYR A 155 -18.85 5.31 -1.80
CA TYR A 155 -18.93 4.98 -3.22
C TYR A 155 -20.08 4.03 -3.51
N ASN A 156 -20.66 4.14 -4.71
CA ASN A 156 -21.74 3.27 -5.16
C ASN A 156 -21.51 2.88 -6.63
N ASN A 157 -21.65 1.59 -6.93
CA ASN A 157 -21.48 1.02 -8.27
C ASN A 157 -20.14 1.40 -8.94
N LYS A 158 -19.02 1.30 -8.17
CA LYS A 158 -17.68 1.63 -8.63
C LYS A 158 -16.78 0.40 -8.67
N ASN A 159 -15.86 0.39 -9.63
CA ASN A 159 -14.72 -0.51 -9.68
C ASN A 159 -13.53 0.22 -9.04
N ILE A 160 -13.06 -0.26 -7.91
CA ILE A 160 -12.05 0.42 -7.09
C ILE A 160 -10.82 -0.47 -6.96
N ALA A 161 -9.66 0.02 -7.39
CA ALA A 161 -8.39 -0.62 -7.10
C ALA A 161 -7.83 -0.10 -5.77
N VAL A 162 -7.37 -1.00 -4.92
CA VAL A 162 -6.78 -0.69 -3.61
C VAL A 162 -5.36 -1.25 -3.57
N ILE A 163 -4.36 -0.36 -3.61
CA ILE A 163 -2.96 -0.75 -3.55
C ILE A 163 -2.45 -0.57 -2.13
N SER A 164 -2.08 -1.66 -1.47
CA SER A 164 -1.71 -1.68 -0.07
C SER A 164 -0.69 -2.78 0.23
N HIS A 165 -0.68 -3.31 1.43
CA HIS A 165 0.35 -4.15 2.01
C HIS A 165 -0.21 -5.46 2.54
N CYS A 166 0.70 -6.38 2.88
CA CYS A 166 0.38 -7.74 3.27
C CYS A 166 -0.56 -7.81 4.47
N GLN A 167 -0.14 -7.26 5.61
CA GLN A 167 -0.87 -7.38 6.88
C GLN A 167 -2.19 -6.58 6.87
N PHE A 168 -2.18 -5.37 6.24
CA PHE A 168 -3.40 -4.59 6.09
C PHE A 168 -4.43 -5.33 5.24
N LEU A 169 -4.03 -5.87 4.09
CA LEU A 169 -4.94 -6.60 3.20
C LEU A 169 -5.42 -7.91 3.81
N SER A 170 -4.56 -8.61 4.55
CA SER A 170 -4.94 -9.81 5.32
C SER A 170 -6.10 -9.50 6.29
N GLU A 171 -5.98 -8.45 7.11
CA GLU A 171 -7.03 -8.03 8.05
C GLU A 171 -8.30 -7.55 7.30
N PHE A 172 -8.14 -6.80 6.19
CA PHE A 172 -9.27 -6.27 5.42
C PHE A 172 -10.06 -7.38 4.72
N LEU A 173 -9.37 -8.34 4.10
CA LEU A 173 -9.94 -9.45 3.33
C LEU A 173 -10.33 -10.65 4.21
N ASN A 174 -9.96 -10.62 5.49
CA ASN A 174 -10.06 -11.78 6.40
C ASN A 174 -9.42 -13.05 5.80
N LYS A 175 -8.18 -12.90 5.33
CA LYS A 175 -7.37 -13.97 4.73
C LYS A 175 -6.07 -14.13 5.50
N ASP A 176 -5.49 -15.34 5.41
CA ASP A 176 -4.14 -15.57 5.92
C ASP A 176 -3.13 -14.67 5.18
N PHE A 177 -2.22 -14.02 5.91
CA PHE A 177 -1.22 -13.12 5.32
C PHE A 177 -0.27 -13.83 4.34
N GLU A 178 0.02 -15.12 4.55
CA GLU A 178 0.82 -15.92 3.63
C GLU A 178 0.15 -16.10 2.26
N SER A 179 -1.17 -16.01 2.22
CA SER A 179 -1.95 -16.11 0.98
C SER A 179 -1.94 -14.81 0.14
N ILE A 180 -1.49 -13.67 0.71
CA ILE A 180 -1.52 -12.36 0.05
C ILE A 180 -0.30 -12.19 -0.87
N LYS A 181 -0.47 -12.56 -2.13
CA LYS A 181 0.59 -12.48 -3.16
C LYS A 181 0.84 -11.05 -3.61
N HIS A 182 2.10 -10.74 -3.98
CA HIS A 182 2.45 -9.46 -4.62
C HIS A 182 1.81 -9.33 -6.00
N CYS A 183 1.35 -8.13 -6.34
CA CYS A 183 0.78 -7.78 -7.65
C CYS A 183 -0.27 -8.79 -8.13
N TYR A 184 -1.17 -9.20 -7.23
CA TYR A 184 -2.30 -10.06 -7.55
C TYR A 184 -3.62 -9.35 -7.17
N PRO A 185 -4.60 -9.21 -8.10
CA PRO A 185 -5.83 -8.47 -7.85
C PRO A 185 -6.88 -9.37 -7.18
N TYR A 186 -7.00 -9.30 -5.85
CA TYR A 186 -8.05 -9.98 -5.09
C TYR A 186 -9.37 -9.23 -5.24
N LYS A 187 -10.32 -9.80 -5.98
CA LYS A 187 -11.65 -9.19 -6.17
C LYS A 187 -12.58 -9.55 -5.03
N ILE A 188 -13.26 -8.56 -4.48
CA ILE A 188 -14.41 -8.72 -3.57
C ILE A 188 -15.54 -7.79 -3.98
N ASN A 189 -16.77 -8.15 -3.62
CA ASN A 189 -17.94 -7.30 -3.71
C ASN A 189 -18.17 -6.62 -2.35
N PHE A 190 -18.40 -5.30 -2.35
CA PHE A 190 -18.51 -4.50 -1.13
C PHE A 190 -19.72 -3.57 -1.16
#